data_9a46220f74b4dae7adc326ff25dcb422
#
_entry.id   9a46220f74b4dae7adc326ff25dcb422
#
_cell.length_a   1.000
_cell.length_b   1.000
_cell.length_c   1.000
_cell.angle_alpha   90.00
_cell.angle_beta   90.00
_cell.angle_gamma   90.00
#
_symmetry.space_group_name_H-M   'P 1'
#
loop_
_entity.id
_entity.type
_entity.pdbx_description
1 polymer ?
#
loop_
_entity_poly.entity_id
_entity_poly.type
_entity_poly.pdbx_seq_one_letter_code
_entity_poly.pdbx_strand_id
1 'polypeptide(L)'
;MPPLSLSRRNRAVIAGAVALAVWPVNAGHAFHWPWQKDKAAAKAAPKPASQKPAAAEKPPADKKLASDEKPVAFKCDPTTFRIIVDVGHTAESDGAMSARNVPEFQFNLRLAKRIVDGLKSGGFPETKLLVTTGKARPSLGRRVAAADALKGNFLLSIHHDSVPDKFMENWEYDGKASHFSDRFSGYSVFVSHSNEDFKTSLTFAKLLGRQMKAQGLQYATQYAQAFMGHYQRELLDKDVGVYAYDRLIVLMHPQMPAVLLEAGSIINRDEEVKMASVERQDMTTKAVTSAMKQFCFGAQPQVQPQTVAKSQPEASNQPQPAAQPAPREITSVPEQNSEPQASSQSPPK
;
A
#
# COMPACT_ATOMS: atom_id res chain seq x y z
N MET A 1 -23.98 17.22 79.56
CA MET A 1 -23.68 16.99 78.10
C MET A 1 -23.39 18.33 77.48
N PRO A 2 -22.15 18.65 77.14
CA PRO A 2 -21.79 19.92 76.46
C PRO A 2 -21.78 19.72 74.94
N PRO A 3 -22.01 20.82 74.17
CA PRO A 3 -22.07 20.77 72.72
C PRO A 3 -20.64 20.88 72.09
N LEU A 4 -20.44 20.15 70.98
CA LEU A 4 -19.27 20.12 70.20
C LEU A 4 -19.04 21.39 69.34
N SER A 5 -17.91 22.00 69.50
CA SER A 5 -17.45 23.17 68.72
C SER A 5 -16.99 22.77 67.32
N LEU A 6 -17.53 23.40 66.26
CA LEU A 6 -17.13 23.29 64.88
C LEU A 6 -15.98 24.25 64.56
N SER A 7 -14.80 23.72 64.32
CA SER A 7 -13.63 24.43 63.83
C SER A 7 -13.82 24.82 62.36
N ARG A 8 -13.78 26.12 62.07
CA ARG A 8 -13.68 26.72 60.72
C ARG A 8 -12.26 26.48 60.16
N ARG A 9 -12.11 25.62 59.14
CA ARG A 9 -10.87 25.57 58.35
C ARG A 9 -10.93 26.59 57.22
N ASN A 10 -10.00 27.49 57.23
CA ASN A 10 -9.70 28.49 56.18
C ASN A 10 -9.39 27.78 54.85
N ARG A 11 -10.16 28.06 53.79
CA ARG A 11 -9.82 27.73 52.42
C ARG A 11 -9.02 28.87 51.84
N ALA A 12 -7.72 28.66 51.66
CA ALA A 12 -6.86 29.52 50.83
C ALA A 12 -7.21 29.27 49.35
N VAL A 13 -7.69 30.31 48.67
CA VAL A 13 -7.88 30.30 47.21
C VAL A 13 -6.51 30.66 46.63
N ILE A 14 -5.84 29.67 46.02
CA ILE A 14 -4.65 29.90 45.22
C ILE A 14 -5.13 30.19 43.79
N ALA A 15 -5.03 31.48 43.41
CA ALA A 15 -5.20 31.93 42.05
C ALA A 15 -3.95 31.52 41.25
N GLY A 16 -4.04 30.38 40.54
CA GLY A 16 -3.01 29.97 39.56
C GLY A 16 -3.15 30.76 38.28
N ALA A 17 -2.21 31.65 37.99
CA ALA A 17 -2.07 32.28 36.69
C ALA A 17 -1.65 31.22 35.66
N VAL A 18 -2.51 30.85 34.71
CA VAL A 18 -2.16 30.04 33.56
C VAL A 18 -1.44 30.93 32.55
N ALA A 19 -0.12 30.85 32.53
CA ALA A 19 0.69 31.44 31.46
C ALA A 19 0.48 30.58 30.21
N LEU A 20 -0.27 31.09 29.23
CA LEU A 20 -0.32 30.54 27.88
C LEU A 20 1.04 30.77 27.20
N ALA A 21 1.90 29.76 27.24
CA ALA A 21 3.10 29.73 26.41
C ALA A 21 2.65 29.50 24.95
N VAL A 22 2.65 30.59 24.18
CA VAL A 22 2.51 30.52 22.72
C VAL A 22 3.85 29.97 22.21
N TRP A 23 3.85 28.69 21.86
CA TRP A 23 4.97 28.07 21.14
C TRP A 23 4.90 28.52 19.68
N PRO A 24 6.02 28.97 19.08
CA PRO A 24 6.03 29.26 17.65
C PRO A 24 5.80 27.95 16.92
N VAL A 25 4.78 27.93 16.05
CA VAL A 25 4.56 26.87 15.06
C VAL A 25 5.77 26.87 14.14
N ASN A 26 6.68 25.97 14.39
CA ASN A 26 7.86 25.81 13.54
C ASN A 26 7.39 25.22 12.20
N ALA A 27 7.64 25.97 11.14
CA ALA A 27 7.36 25.60 9.75
C ALA A 27 7.82 24.18 9.45
N GLY A 28 6.98 23.45 8.72
CA GLY A 28 7.14 22.05 8.40
C GLY A 28 8.56 21.63 8.04
N HIS A 29 9.09 20.71 8.80
CA HIS A 29 10.31 20.01 8.42
C HIS A 29 9.92 19.03 7.33
N ALA A 30 10.17 19.41 6.07
CA ALA A 30 10.16 18.48 4.96
C ALA A 30 11.07 17.31 5.32
N PHE A 31 10.50 16.12 5.35
CA PHE A 31 11.23 14.88 5.64
C PHE A 31 12.26 14.67 4.54
N HIS A 32 13.53 14.93 4.87
CA HIS A 32 14.65 14.61 3.99
C HIS A 32 15.03 13.15 4.19
N TRP A 33 14.87 12.36 3.16
CA TRP A 33 15.38 10.98 3.14
C TRP A 33 16.87 10.96 3.51
N PRO A 34 17.36 9.97 4.26
CA PRO A 34 18.72 9.95 4.82
C PRO A 34 19.89 10.09 3.84
N TRP A 35 19.64 10.04 2.54
CA TRP A 35 20.64 10.18 1.47
C TRP A 35 20.73 11.59 0.83
N GLN A 36 20.02 12.59 1.34
CA GLN A 36 20.07 13.96 0.81
C GLN A 36 21.26 14.81 1.30
N LYS A 37 22.13 14.28 2.14
CA LYS A 37 23.30 15.02 2.63
C LYS A 37 24.56 14.58 1.92
N ASP A 38 24.81 15.02 0.70
CA ASP A 38 26.15 15.18 0.12
C ASP A 38 26.10 16.16 -1.06
N LYS A 39 25.85 17.44 -0.76
CA LYS A 39 26.19 18.55 -1.64
C LYS A 39 27.11 19.50 -0.88
N ALA A 40 28.37 19.12 -0.76
CA ALA A 40 29.43 20.07 -0.48
C ALA A 40 30.73 19.59 -1.14
N ALA A 41 31.28 20.48 -1.98
CA ALA A 41 32.61 20.43 -2.54
C ALA A 41 32.91 19.41 -3.66
N ALA A 42 32.45 19.69 -4.87
CA ALA A 42 33.19 19.26 -6.07
C ALA A 42 34.18 20.38 -6.47
N LYS A 43 35.46 20.24 -6.12
CA LYS A 43 36.56 20.96 -6.74
C LYS A 43 36.65 20.55 -8.19
N ALA A 44 36.79 21.56 -9.07
CA ALA A 44 36.96 21.40 -10.51
C ALA A 44 38.11 20.44 -10.83
N ALA A 45 37.84 19.38 -11.55
CA ALA A 45 38.84 18.52 -12.18
C ALA A 45 39.14 18.98 -13.61
N PRO A 46 40.36 18.83 -14.11
CA PRO A 46 40.78 19.34 -15.43
C PRO A 46 40.17 18.54 -16.58
N LYS A 47 39.92 19.24 -17.67
CA LYS A 47 39.41 18.75 -18.96
C LYS A 47 40.25 17.58 -19.49
N PRO A 48 39.70 16.42 -19.86
CA PRO A 48 40.44 15.41 -20.56
C PRO A 48 40.58 15.74 -22.06
N ALA A 49 41.72 15.45 -22.58
CA ALA A 49 42.09 15.57 -24.00
C ALA A 49 41.28 14.62 -24.87
N SER A 50 41.00 15.06 -26.11
CA SER A 50 40.30 14.31 -27.15
C SER A 50 40.99 13.00 -27.47
N GLN A 51 40.29 11.88 -27.27
CA GLN A 51 40.67 10.59 -27.86
C GLN A 51 39.70 10.19 -28.98
N LYS A 52 40.29 9.75 -30.07
CA LYS A 52 39.73 9.29 -31.33
C LYS A 52 38.79 8.10 -31.14
N PRO A 53 37.67 7.95 -31.88
CA PRO A 53 36.76 6.83 -31.69
C PRO A 53 37.37 5.50 -32.08
N ALA A 54 37.39 4.55 -31.17
CA ALA A 54 37.65 3.16 -31.48
C ALA A 54 36.36 2.47 -31.95
N ALA A 55 36.50 1.54 -32.86
CA ALA A 55 35.43 0.84 -33.54
C ALA A 55 34.48 0.13 -32.58
N ALA A 56 33.18 0.19 -32.91
CA ALA A 56 32.11 -0.46 -32.16
C ALA A 56 32.25 -1.99 -32.21
N GLU A 57 32.53 -2.60 -31.07
CA GLU A 57 32.34 -4.03 -30.86
C GLU A 57 30.82 -4.34 -30.71
N LYS A 58 30.40 -5.36 -31.47
CA LYS A 58 29.02 -5.88 -31.39
C LYS A 58 28.74 -6.41 -29.98
N PRO A 59 27.54 -6.12 -29.43
CA PRO A 59 27.13 -6.72 -28.16
C PRO A 59 27.06 -8.25 -28.27
N PRO A 60 27.46 -8.99 -27.24
CA PRO A 60 27.27 -10.43 -27.21
C PRO A 60 25.80 -10.79 -27.25
N ALA A 61 25.47 -11.82 -28.03
CA ALA A 61 24.12 -12.33 -28.22
C ALA A 61 23.47 -12.68 -26.89
N ASP A 62 22.21 -12.24 -26.74
CA ASP A 62 21.32 -12.56 -25.64
C ASP A 62 21.39 -14.06 -25.30
N LYS A 63 21.98 -14.37 -24.16
CA LYS A 63 21.71 -15.64 -23.48
C LYS A 63 20.26 -15.60 -23.00
N LYS A 64 19.38 -16.24 -23.77
CA LYS A 64 18.02 -16.58 -23.41
C LYS A 64 18.07 -17.33 -22.07
N LEU A 65 17.82 -16.62 -20.96
CA LEU A 65 17.53 -17.28 -19.69
C LEU A 65 16.21 -18.03 -19.87
N ALA A 66 16.34 -19.33 -20.11
CA ALA A 66 15.20 -20.23 -20.06
C ALA A 66 14.69 -20.27 -18.61
N SER A 67 13.56 -19.63 -18.36
CA SER A 67 12.89 -19.61 -17.07
C SER A 67 11.69 -20.56 -17.07
N ASP A 68 11.93 -21.85 -17.28
CA ASP A 68 10.94 -22.90 -17.04
C ASP A 68 11.30 -23.75 -15.81
N GLU A 69 11.95 -23.17 -14.81
CA GLU A 69 11.96 -23.80 -13.49
C GLU A 69 10.57 -23.66 -12.87
N LYS A 70 9.85 -24.78 -12.77
CA LYS A 70 8.65 -24.88 -11.93
C LYS A 70 9.03 -24.35 -10.56
N PRO A 71 8.28 -23.40 -9.98
CA PRO A 71 8.60 -22.87 -8.66
C PRO A 71 8.67 -24.03 -7.67
N VAL A 72 9.82 -24.26 -7.10
CA VAL A 72 9.99 -25.22 -5.99
C VAL A 72 9.16 -24.67 -4.85
N ALA A 73 8.08 -25.36 -4.49
CA ALA A 73 7.25 -24.97 -3.36
C ALA A 73 8.10 -24.98 -2.10
N PHE A 74 8.18 -23.84 -1.41
CA PHE A 74 8.76 -23.77 -0.09
C PHE A 74 7.79 -24.50 0.86
N LYS A 75 8.17 -25.70 1.30
CA LYS A 75 7.33 -26.48 2.22
C LYS A 75 7.36 -25.82 3.60
N CYS A 76 6.26 -25.25 4.03
CA CYS A 76 6.08 -24.77 5.39
C CYS A 76 4.86 -25.44 6.05
N ASP A 77 4.92 -25.59 7.37
CA ASP A 77 3.73 -25.88 8.16
C ASP A 77 3.06 -24.57 8.54
N PRO A 78 1.90 -24.22 7.98
CA PRO A 78 1.26 -22.93 8.21
C PRO A 78 0.86 -22.72 9.66
N THR A 79 0.63 -23.79 10.43
CA THR A 79 0.22 -23.69 11.84
C THR A 79 1.35 -23.21 12.75
N THR A 80 2.60 -23.42 12.34
CA THR A 80 3.81 -23.01 13.08
C THR A 80 4.62 -21.94 12.35
N PHE A 81 4.31 -21.66 11.06
CA PHE A 81 5.03 -20.71 10.25
C PHE A 81 4.75 -19.27 10.69
N ARG A 82 5.77 -18.64 11.26
CA ARG A 82 5.67 -17.30 11.86
C ARG A 82 5.99 -16.22 10.83
N ILE A 83 4.96 -15.51 10.39
CA ILE A 83 5.08 -14.37 9.50
C ILE A 83 5.14 -13.11 10.35
N ILE A 84 6.20 -12.32 10.18
CA ILE A 84 6.32 -11.00 10.81
C ILE A 84 5.86 -9.96 9.79
N VAL A 85 4.71 -9.33 10.05
CA VAL A 85 4.19 -8.22 9.27
C VAL A 85 4.69 -6.93 9.92
N ASP A 86 5.70 -6.34 9.31
CA ASP A 86 6.35 -5.12 9.79
C ASP A 86 5.61 -3.89 9.25
N VAL A 87 5.30 -2.95 10.13
CA VAL A 87 4.70 -1.66 9.77
C VAL A 87 5.82 -0.68 9.41
N GLY A 88 5.89 -0.26 8.15
CA GLY A 88 6.84 0.76 7.70
C GLY A 88 6.72 2.05 8.50
N HIS A 89 7.86 2.70 8.76
CA HIS A 89 7.95 3.93 9.55
C HIS A 89 7.56 3.77 11.03
N THR A 90 7.35 4.86 11.74
CA THR A 90 6.98 4.89 13.18
C THR A 90 6.13 6.13 13.43
N ALA A 91 5.47 6.19 14.61
CA ALA A 91 4.72 7.38 15.00
C ALA A 91 5.59 8.64 15.20
N GLU A 92 6.92 8.48 15.42
CA GLU A 92 7.89 9.55 15.56
C GLU A 92 8.69 9.84 14.27
N SER A 93 8.39 9.09 13.20
CA SER A 93 9.01 9.24 11.89
C SER A 93 8.04 8.74 10.82
N ASP A 94 7.14 9.61 10.47
CA ASP A 94 5.89 9.38 9.77
C ASP A 94 6.01 8.74 8.36
N GLY A 95 7.21 8.77 7.75
CA GLY A 95 7.39 8.43 6.34
C GLY A 95 7.07 9.60 5.42
N ALA A 96 6.57 9.30 4.25
CA ALA A 96 6.07 10.30 3.33
C ALA A 96 4.73 10.88 3.81
N MET A 97 4.44 12.10 3.37
CA MET A 97 3.11 12.68 3.53
C MET A 97 2.31 12.41 2.26
N SER A 98 1.08 11.99 2.43
CA SER A 98 0.16 11.77 1.31
C SER A 98 -0.25 13.09 0.67
N ALA A 99 -0.89 13.00 -0.50
CA ALA A 99 -1.44 14.17 -1.18
C ALA A 99 -2.40 14.99 -0.30
N ARG A 100 -3.06 14.37 0.69
CA ARG A 100 -3.98 15.02 1.65
C ARG A 100 -3.40 15.17 3.05
N ASN A 101 -2.06 15.24 3.16
CA ASN A 101 -1.34 15.45 4.42
C ASN A 101 -1.58 14.35 5.48
N VAL A 102 -1.83 13.12 5.07
CA VAL A 102 -1.90 11.96 5.97
C VAL A 102 -0.54 11.25 5.98
N PRO A 103 0.07 10.97 7.15
CA PRO A 103 1.33 10.25 7.24
C PRO A 103 1.28 8.83 6.66
N GLU A 104 2.32 8.42 5.94
CA GLU A 104 2.48 7.07 5.41
C GLU A 104 2.33 6.00 6.49
N PHE A 105 2.90 6.23 7.68
CA PHE A 105 2.75 5.32 8.82
C PHE A 105 1.31 4.93 9.12
N GLN A 106 0.36 5.86 8.95
CA GLN A 106 -1.05 5.56 9.21
C GLN A 106 -1.65 4.61 8.15
N PHE A 107 -1.27 4.76 6.88
CA PHE A 107 -1.65 3.81 5.84
C PHE A 107 -1.05 2.44 6.10
N ASN A 108 0.25 2.40 6.40
CA ASN A 108 0.99 1.18 6.69
C ASN A 108 0.38 0.41 7.87
N LEU A 109 0.07 1.10 8.96
CA LEU A 109 -0.50 0.48 10.16
C LEU A 109 -1.91 -0.10 9.91
N ARG A 110 -2.76 0.63 9.16
CA ARG A 110 -4.11 0.14 8.84
C ARG A 110 -4.05 -1.12 7.98
N LEU A 111 -3.27 -1.08 6.91
CA LEU A 111 -3.13 -2.21 5.99
C LEU A 111 -2.45 -3.40 6.65
N ALA A 112 -1.37 -3.20 7.41
CA ALA A 112 -0.66 -4.27 8.10
C ALA A 112 -1.55 -5.02 9.09
N LYS A 113 -2.41 -4.32 9.86
CA LYS A 113 -3.39 -4.96 10.75
C LYS A 113 -4.34 -5.87 9.97
N ARG A 114 -4.91 -5.39 8.84
CA ARG A 114 -5.77 -6.22 7.98
C ARG A 114 -5.05 -7.43 7.41
N ILE A 115 -3.82 -7.26 6.98
CA ILE A 115 -2.99 -8.35 6.47
C ILE A 115 -2.77 -9.41 7.56
N VAL A 116 -2.46 -8.99 8.81
CA VAL A 116 -2.31 -9.92 9.94
C VAL A 116 -3.59 -10.72 10.17
N ASP A 117 -4.75 -10.03 10.20
CA ASP A 117 -6.04 -10.69 10.39
C ASP A 117 -6.37 -11.64 9.23
N GLY A 118 -6.11 -11.24 8.00
CA GLY A 118 -6.28 -12.04 6.80
C GLY A 118 -5.36 -13.29 6.77
N LEU A 119 -4.11 -13.15 7.19
CA LEU A 119 -3.17 -14.27 7.28
C LEU A 119 -3.58 -15.26 8.37
N LYS A 120 -3.95 -14.77 9.57
CA LYS A 120 -4.44 -15.63 10.66
C LYS A 120 -5.69 -16.41 10.24
N SER A 121 -6.68 -15.72 9.68
CA SER A 121 -7.90 -16.33 9.14
C SER A 121 -7.60 -17.26 7.96
N GLY A 122 -6.52 -16.99 7.23
CA GLY A 122 -6.02 -17.77 6.11
C GLY A 122 -5.28 -19.06 6.50
N GLY A 123 -5.11 -19.34 7.80
CA GLY A 123 -4.46 -20.55 8.31
C GLY A 123 -3.03 -20.37 8.83
N PHE A 124 -2.59 -19.11 9.04
CA PHE A 124 -1.27 -18.78 9.61
C PHE A 124 -1.43 -18.11 10.99
N PRO A 125 -1.83 -18.86 12.04
CA PRO A 125 -2.16 -18.30 13.35
C PRO A 125 -0.96 -17.62 14.05
N GLU A 126 0.29 -18.05 13.73
CA GLU A 126 1.50 -17.50 14.31
C GLU A 126 1.96 -16.17 13.69
N THR A 127 1.15 -15.58 12.79
CA THR A 127 1.43 -14.24 12.24
C THR A 127 1.49 -13.18 13.35
N LYS A 128 2.54 -12.35 13.34
CA LYS A 128 2.75 -11.27 14.31
C LYS A 128 2.79 -9.92 13.62
N LEU A 129 2.13 -8.92 14.21
CA LEU A 129 2.29 -7.53 13.82
C LEU A 129 3.51 -6.95 14.51
N LEU A 130 4.43 -6.35 13.76
CA LEU A 130 5.59 -5.63 14.30
C LEU A 130 5.41 -4.13 14.09
N VAL A 131 5.24 -3.39 15.19
CA VAL A 131 5.20 -1.92 15.20
C VAL A 131 6.43 -1.45 15.98
N THR A 132 7.25 -0.63 15.34
CA THR A 132 8.48 -0.12 15.94
C THR A 132 8.31 1.35 16.31
N THR A 133 9.01 1.81 17.34
CA THR A 133 9.01 3.20 17.81
C THR A 133 10.33 3.90 17.54
N GLY A 134 10.32 5.26 17.59
CA GLY A 134 11.50 6.11 17.54
C GLY A 134 11.90 6.58 16.14
N LYS A 135 13.00 7.34 16.06
CA LYS A 135 13.46 8.03 14.84
C LYS A 135 13.83 7.04 13.72
N ALA A 136 13.71 7.48 12.46
CA ALA A 136 13.81 6.68 11.24
C ALA A 136 15.00 5.70 11.21
N ARG A 137 16.25 6.19 11.15
CA ARG A 137 17.43 5.32 10.99
C ARG A 137 17.63 4.34 12.14
N PRO A 138 17.60 4.76 13.43
CA PRO A 138 17.72 3.83 14.54
C PRO A 138 16.57 2.80 14.58
N SER A 139 15.39 3.10 14.06
CA SER A 139 14.28 2.14 14.04
C SER A 139 14.51 1.00 13.07
N LEU A 140 15.25 1.19 11.96
CA LEU A 140 15.51 0.14 10.97
C LEU A 140 16.26 -1.06 11.58
N GLY A 141 17.34 -0.82 12.31
CA GLY A 141 18.06 -1.88 13.00
C GLY A 141 17.23 -2.57 14.10
N ARG A 142 16.41 -1.77 14.82
CA ARG A 142 15.50 -2.34 15.83
C ARG A 142 14.40 -3.21 15.23
N ARG A 143 13.89 -2.90 14.03
CA ARG A 143 12.94 -3.74 13.29
C ARG A 143 13.51 -5.11 13.03
N VAL A 144 14.72 -5.14 12.42
CA VAL A 144 15.43 -6.38 12.13
C VAL A 144 15.63 -7.18 13.42
N ALA A 145 16.24 -6.58 14.44
CA ALA A 145 16.47 -7.24 15.71
C ALA A 145 15.18 -7.76 16.39
N ALA A 146 14.09 -7.01 16.29
CA ALA A 146 12.80 -7.44 16.83
C ALA A 146 12.18 -8.59 16.02
N ALA A 147 12.29 -8.58 14.70
CA ALA A 147 11.83 -9.67 13.83
C ALA A 147 12.61 -10.96 14.12
N ASP A 148 13.94 -10.86 14.24
CA ASP A 148 14.81 -11.99 14.57
C ASP A 148 14.54 -12.52 15.99
N ALA A 149 14.35 -11.65 16.98
CA ALA A 149 14.00 -12.01 18.35
C ALA A 149 12.65 -12.74 18.45
N LEU A 150 11.70 -12.40 17.57
CA LEU A 150 10.43 -13.09 17.44
C LEU A 150 10.58 -14.46 16.77
N LYS A 151 11.77 -14.83 16.30
CA LYS A 151 12.05 -16.07 15.55
C LYS A 151 11.10 -16.18 14.33
N GLY A 152 11.00 -15.10 13.55
CA GLY A 152 10.22 -15.08 12.32
C GLY A 152 10.75 -16.08 11.30
N ASN A 153 9.85 -16.67 10.53
CA ASN A 153 10.20 -17.49 9.38
C ASN A 153 10.13 -16.69 8.08
N PHE A 154 9.48 -15.51 8.11
CA PHE A 154 9.31 -14.63 6.99
C PHE A 154 9.05 -13.20 7.46
N LEU A 155 9.67 -12.20 6.85
CA LEU A 155 9.43 -10.78 7.09
C LEU A 155 8.71 -10.16 5.88
N LEU A 156 7.54 -9.56 6.12
CA LEU A 156 6.79 -8.77 5.14
C LEU A 156 6.67 -7.33 5.66
N SER A 157 7.41 -6.40 5.06
CA SER A 157 7.35 -4.98 5.41
C SER A 157 6.32 -4.26 4.55
N ILE A 158 5.40 -3.54 5.18
CA ILE A 158 4.27 -2.86 4.52
C ILE A 158 4.53 -1.36 4.48
N HIS A 159 4.52 -0.83 3.28
CA HIS A 159 4.76 0.56 2.94
C HIS A 159 3.72 1.10 1.93
N HIS A 160 3.71 2.43 1.76
CA HIS A 160 3.00 3.12 0.70
C HIS A 160 3.92 4.16 0.09
N ASP A 161 4.01 4.13 -1.22
CA ASP A 161 5.04 4.80 -2.01
C ASP A 161 4.86 6.31 -2.13
N SER A 162 5.98 6.96 -2.36
CA SER A 162 6.09 8.36 -2.74
C SER A 162 7.20 8.51 -3.78
N VAL A 163 7.33 9.71 -4.37
CA VAL A 163 8.39 10.01 -5.32
C VAL A 163 9.27 11.16 -4.81
N PRO A 164 10.49 11.32 -5.38
CA PRO A 164 11.33 12.49 -5.09
C PRO A 164 10.62 13.82 -5.36
N ASP A 165 10.89 14.84 -4.53
CA ASP A 165 10.27 16.17 -4.56
C ASP A 165 10.26 16.81 -5.96
N LYS A 166 11.31 16.58 -6.76
CA LYS A 166 11.39 17.09 -8.16
C LYS A 166 10.29 16.61 -9.10
N PHE A 167 9.52 15.61 -8.69
CA PHE A 167 8.40 15.06 -9.43
C PHE A 167 7.06 15.40 -8.82
N MET A 168 7.06 16.18 -7.73
CA MET A 168 5.84 16.62 -7.05
C MET A 168 5.44 18.01 -7.53
N GLU A 169 4.13 18.25 -7.51
CA GLU A 169 3.49 19.52 -7.75
C GLU A 169 2.90 20.05 -6.44
N ASN A 170 2.86 21.38 -6.31
CA ASN A 170 2.26 22.03 -5.15
C ASN A 170 0.74 22.11 -5.32
N TRP A 171 0.01 21.93 -4.25
CA TRP A 171 -1.42 22.22 -4.19
C TRP A 171 -1.83 22.60 -2.77
N GLU A 172 -3.10 22.90 -2.58
CA GLU A 172 -3.68 23.15 -1.28
C GLU A 172 -4.81 22.16 -1.04
N TYR A 173 -4.82 21.55 0.13
CA TYR A 173 -5.89 20.66 0.56
C TYR A 173 -6.35 21.05 1.96
N ASP A 174 -7.65 21.36 2.11
CA ASP A 174 -8.28 21.77 3.36
C ASP A 174 -7.56 22.96 4.03
N GLY A 175 -7.24 24.00 3.24
CA GLY A 175 -6.53 25.21 3.70
C GLY A 175 -5.07 24.99 4.09
N LYS A 176 -4.47 23.85 3.76
CA LYS A 176 -3.06 23.53 4.06
C LYS A 176 -2.28 23.25 2.79
N ALA A 177 -1.07 23.77 2.75
CA ALA A 177 -0.13 23.44 1.69
C ALA A 177 0.18 21.95 1.68
N SER A 178 0.20 21.35 0.52
CA SER A 178 0.51 19.95 0.28
C SER A 178 1.21 19.74 -1.06
N HIS A 179 1.57 18.49 -1.36
CA HIS A 179 2.22 18.10 -2.60
C HIS A 179 1.55 16.86 -3.17
N PHE A 180 1.54 16.74 -4.49
CA PHE A 180 1.00 15.57 -5.17
C PHE A 180 1.78 15.23 -6.43
N SER A 181 1.57 14.05 -6.96
CA SER A 181 2.01 13.66 -8.30
C SER A 181 1.08 12.61 -8.87
N ASP A 182 0.15 13.02 -9.73
CA ASP A 182 -0.79 12.10 -10.37
C ASP A 182 -0.14 11.27 -11.49
N ARG A 183 1.13 11.58 -11.81
CA ARG A 183 1.91 10.86 -12.81
C ARG A 183 2.29 9.44 -12.38
N PHE A 184 2.42 9.20 -11.08
CA PHE A 184 2.94 7.95 -10.54
C PHE A 184 1.89 7.24 -9.70
N SER A 185 1.69 5.97 -9.97
CA SER A 185 0.73 5.12 -9.28
C SER A 185 1.14 3.66 -9.36
N GLY A 186 0.47 2.80 -8.61
CA GLY A 186 0.68 1.38 -8.62
C GLY A 186 1.54 0.86 -7.46
N TYR A 187 1.50 -0.46 -7.26
CA TYR A 187 2.29 -1.16 -6.24
C TYR A 187 3.70 -1.47 -6.74
N SER A 188 4.62 -1.70 -5.81
CA SER A 188 5.95 -2.27 -6.09
C SER A 188 6.32 -3.32 -5.06
N VAL A 189 7.04 -4.36 -5.46
CA VAL A 189 7.54 -5.39 -4.54
C VAL A 189 9.06 -5.36 -4.57
N PHE A 190 9.69 -5.24 -3.41
CA PHE A 190 11.14 -5.13 -3.30
C PHE A 190 11.74 -6.30 -2.54
N VAL A 191 12.91 -6.76 -3.03
CA VAL A 191 13.78 -7.75 -2.39
C VAL A 191 15.22 -7.27 -2.45
N SER A 192 16.13 -7.91 -1.71
CA SER A 192 17.55 -7.57 -1.74
C SER A 192 18.41 -8.77 -2.07
N HIS A 193 19.34 -8.62 -3.04
CA HIS A 193 20.36 -9.64 -3.32
C HIS A 193 21.27 -9.91 -2.12
N SER A 194 21.38 -8.93 -1.21
CA SER A 194 22.19 -9.04 0.01
C SER A 194 21.50 -9.79 1.15
N ASN A 195 20.24 -10.21 0.99
CA ASN A 195 19.59 -11.11 1.95
C ASN A 195 20.07 -12.55 1.72
N GLU A 196 20.43 -13.27 2.78
CA GLU A 196 20.91 -14.67 2.68
C GLU A 196 19.87 -15.58 2.03
N ASP A 197 18.58 -15.30 2.25
CA ASP A 197 17.44 -16.00 1.67
C ASP A 197 16.87 -15.32 0.42
N PHE A 198 17.69 -14.65 -0.38
CA PHE A 198 17.26 -13.90 -1.57
C PHE A 198 16.37 -14.72 -2.51
N LYS A 199 16.75 -15.98 -2.82
CA LYS A 199 15.97 -16.83 -3.74
C LYS A 199 14.56 -17.10 -3.21
N THR A 200 14.43 -17.32 -1.91
CA THR A 200 13.15 -17.53 -1.21
C THR A 200 12.34 -16.26 -1.21
N SER A 201 12.97 -15.12 -0.90
CA SER A 201 12.35 -13.78 -0.97
C SER A 201 11.83 -13.45 -2.36
N LEU A 202 12.63 -13.69 -3.40
CA LEU A 202 12.26 -13.47 -4.80
C LEU A 202 11.10 -14.36 -5.24
N THR A 203 11.09 -15.63 -4.80
CA THR A 203 9.98 -16.56 -5.09
C THR A 203 8.66 -16.03 -4.54
N PHE A 204 8.64 -15.62 -3.28
CA PHE A 204 7.43 -15.03 -2.68
C PHE A 204 7.05 -13.70 -3.34
N ALA A 205 8.02 -12.81 -3.61
CA ALA A 205 7.78 -11.52 -4.25
C ALA A 205 7.08 -11.67 -5.62
N LYS A 206 7.51 -12.64 -6.42
CA LYS A 206 6.86 -12.97 -7.71
C LYS A 206 5.44 -13.52 -7.51
N LEU A 207 5.21 -14.36 -6.51
CA LEU A 207 3.86 -14.84 -6.17
C LEU A 207 2.96 -13.68 -5.74
N LEU A 208 3.46 -12.81 -4.87
CA LEU A 208 2.74 -11.62 -4.40
C LEU A 208 2.36 -10.70 -5.57
N GLY A 209 3.31 -10.38 -6.43
CA GLY A 209 3.05 -9.55 -7.61
C GLY A 209 1.99 -10.16 -8.54
N ARG A 210 2.01 -11.49 -8.77
CA ARG A 210 0.96 -12.18 -9.54
C ARG A 210 -0.40 -12.07 -8.87
N GLN A 211 -0.47 -12.20 -7.55
CA GLN A 211 -1.73 -12.07 -6.81
C GLN A 211 -2.24 -10.63 -6.79
N MET A 212 -1.36 -9.63 -6.68
CA MET A 212 -1.73 -8.21 -6.82
C MET A 212 -2.34 -7.94 -8.19
N LYS A 213 -1.68 -8.41 -9.25
CA LYS A 213 -2.19 -8.31 -10.63
C LYS A 213 -3.53 -9.03 -10.82
N ALA A 214 -3.72 -10.20 -10.21
CA ALA A 214 -4.98 -10.96 -10.24
C ALA A 214 -6.14 -10.23 -9.54
N GLN A 215 -5.85 -9.32 -8.59
CA GLN A 215 -6.84 -8.39 -8.04
C GLN A 215 -7.08 -7.16 -8.94
N GLY A 216 -6.52 -7.08 -10.13
CA GLY A 216 -6.65 -5.95 -11.06
C GLY A 216 -5.73 -4.77 -10.74
N LEU A 217 -4.77 -4.94 -9.83
CA LEU A 217 -3.83 -3.87 -9.46
C LEU A 217 -2.68 -3.79 -10.46
N GLN A 218 -2.27 -2.56 -10.77
CA GLN A 218 -1.13 -2.30 -11.66
C GLN A 218 0.12 -2.05 -10.82
N TYR A 219 1.30 -2.45 -11.32
CA TYR A 219 2.55 -2.14 -10.65
C TYR A 219 3.14 -0.81 -11.14
N ALA A 220 3.90 -0.16 -10.27
CA ALA A 220 4.59 1.10 -10.53
C ALA A 220 5.81 0.86 -11.42
N THR A 221 5.84 1.47 -12.62
CA THR A 221 6.89 1.23 -13.63
C THR A 221 8.06 2.19 -13.53
N GLN A 222 7.95 3.28 -12.77
CA GLN A 222 8.92 4.37 -12.70
C GLN A 222 10.30 3.92 -12.22
N TYR A 223 10.38 2.94 -11.31
CA TYR A 223 11.65 2.52 -10.72
C TYR A 223 12.63 1.91 -11.73
N ALA A 224 12.15 1.35 -12.85
CA ALA A 224 13.00 0.87 -13.92
C ALA A 224 13.53 1.98 -14.84
N GLN A 225 13.00 3.21 -14.73
CA GLN A 225 13.24 4.27 -15.69
C GLN A 225 14.49 5.11 -15.35
N ALA A 226 15.28 5.44 -16.36
CA ALA A 226 16.52 6.21 -16.20
C ALA A 226 16.31 7.60 -15.57
N PHE A 227 15.13 8.23 -15.76
CA PHE A 227 14.84 9.54 -15.19
C PHE A 227 14.80 9.53 -13.65
N MET A 228 14.63 8.34 -13.02
CA MET A 228 14.72 8.17 -11.57
C MET A 228 16.12 8.41 -11.02
N GLY A 229 17.17 8.31 -11.85
CA GLY A 229 18.56 8.52 -11.44
C GLY A 229 18.97 7.54 -10.32
N HIS A 230 19.45 8.04 -9.17
CA HIS A 230 19.85 7.18 -8.05
C HIS A 230 18.70 6.41 -7.37
N TYR A 231 17.46 6.76 -7.69
CA TYR A 231 16.26 5.99 -7.25
C TYR A 231 15.91 4.87 -8.23
N GLN A 232 16.58 4.78 -9.38
CA GLN A 232 16.39 3.68 -10.32
C GLN A 232 16.72 2.36 -9.63
N ARG A 233 15.92 1.33 -9.91
CA ARG A 233 16.06 -0.02 -9.37
C ARG A 233 16.11 -1.03 -10.51
N GLU A 234 16.86 -2.10 -10.30
CA GLU A 234 16.83 -3.24 -11.19
C GLU A 234 15.46 -3.91 -11.16
N LEU A 235 14.86 -4.13 -12.32
CA LEU A 235 13.58 -4.80 -12.47
C LEU A 235 13.83 -6.31 -12.62
N LEU A 236 13.54 -7.07 -11.57
CA LEU A 236 13.76 -8.52 -11.50
C LEU A 236 12.64 -9.34 -12.15
N ASP A 237 11.43 -8.79 -12.18
CA ASP A 237 10.27 -9.40 -12.86
C ASP A 237 9.36 -8.29 -13.43
N LYS A 238 9.41 -8.14 -14.77
CA LYS A 238 8.68 -7.11 -15.52
C LYS A 238 7.18 -7.37 -15.63
N ASP A 239 6.74 -8.60 -15.38
CA ASP A 239 5.33 -8.95 -15.54
C ASP A 239 4.51 -8.56 -14.30
N VAL A 240 5.19 -8.42 -13.16
CA VAL A 240 4.55 -8.23 -11.85
C VAL A 240 5.24 -7.22 -10.94
N GLY A 241 6.19 -6.42 -11.45
CA GLY A 241 6.78 -5.29 -10.74
C GLY A 241 7.61 -5.67 -9.51
N VAL A 242 8.51 -6.66 -9.64
CA VAL A 242 9.47 -7.02 -8.59
C VAL A 242 10.81 -6.36 -8.88
N TYR A 243 11.36 -5.67 -7.88
CA TYR A 243 12.57 -4.86 -7.97
C TYR A 243 13.62 -5.27 -6.94
N ALA A 244 14.90 -5.07 -7.27
CA ALA A 244 15.99 -5.17 -6.31
C ALA A 244 16.18 -3.86 -5.53
N TYR A 245 16.39 -3.96 -4.20
CA TYR A 245 16.74 -2.83 -3.35
C TYR A 245 17.81 -3.22 -2.32
N ASP A 246 19.09 -3.19 -2.73
CA ASP A 246 20.23 -3.71 -1.99
C ASP A 246 20.80 -2.76 -0.93
N ARG A 247 20.10 -1.65 -0.63
CA ARG A 247 20.53 -0.67 0.39
C ARG A 247 19.55 -0.49 1.53
N LEU A 248 18.50 -1.31 1.57
CA LEU A 248 17.46 -1.19 2.59
C LEU A 248 17.69 -2.22 3.70
N ILE A 249 18.00 -1.73 4.89
CA ILE A 249 18.38 -2.55 6.07
C ILE A 249 17.35 -3.65 6.35
N VAL A 250 16.05 -3.34 6.27
CA VAL A 250 14.97 -4.31 6.55
C VAL A 250 14.83 -5.41 5.51
N LEU A 251 15.50 -5.27 4.35
CA LEU A 251 15.57 -6.31 3.33
C LEU A 251 16.89 -7.07 3.37
N MET A 252 18.00 -6.41 3.77
CA MET A 252 19.34 -6.97 3.72
C MET A 252 19.68 -7.87 4.90
N HIS A 253 19.27 -7.47 6.11
CA HIS A 253 19.82 -8.01 7.36
C HIS A 253 18.93 -8.95 8.18
N PRO A 254 17.63 -9.15 7.92
CA PRO A 254 16.86 -10.18 8.61
C PRO A 254 17.46 -11.56 8.38
N GLN A 255 17.46 -12.40 9.45
CA GLN A 255 17.90 -13.81 9.40
C GLN A 255 16.76 -14.71 8.85
N MET A 256 16.00 -14.20 7.92
CA MET A 256 14.86 -14.86 7.27
C MET A 256 14.59 -14.21 5.89
N PRO A 257 13.86 -14.87 5.00
CA PRO A 257 13.38 -14.25 3.77
C PRO A 257 12.63 -12.94 4.07
N ALA A 258 12.93 -11.88 3.31
CA ALA A 258 12.36 -10.55 3.53
C ALA A 258 11.86 -9.93 2.23
N VAL A 259 10.65 -9.40 2.26
CA VAL A 259 9.99 -8.71 1.14
C VAL A 259 9.35 -7.42 1.66
N LEU A 260 9.47 -6.34 0.88
CA LEU A 260 8.77 -5.10 1.12
C LEU A 260 7.71 -4.90 0.03
N LEU A 261 6.50 -4.57 0.45
CA LEU A 261 5.40 -4.19 -0.41
C LEU A 261 5.14 -2.69 -0.27
N GLU A 262 5.35 -1.94 -1.35
CA GLU A 262 4.72 -0.62 -1.55
C GLU A 262 3.33 -0.87 -2.12
N ALA A 263 2.28 -0.64 -1.34
CA ALA A 263 0.91 -1.06 -1.70
C ALA A 263 0.25 -0.15 -2.75
N GLY A 264 0.84 1.01 -3.01
CA GLY A 264 0.42 2.02 -3.97
C GLY A 264 1.03 3.38 -3.62
N SER A 265 0.79 4.41 -4.43
CA SER A 265 1.36 5.75 -4.28
C SER A 265 0.42 6.69 -3.53
N ILE A 266 0.81 7.12 -2.30
CA ILE A 266 0.00 8.03 -1.47
C ILE A 266 0.09 9.49 -1.91
N ILE A 267 1.01 9.84 -2.80
CA ILE A 267 1.08 11.18 -3.37
C ILE A 267 0.25 11.32 -4.66
N ASN A 268 -0.31 10.23 -5.18
CA ASN A 268 -1.29 10.25 -6.25
C ASN A 268 -2.68 10.48 -5.66
N ARG A 269 -3.36 11.56 -6.06
CA ARG A 269 -4.62 12.03 -5.44
C ARG A 269 -5.77 11.03 -5.56
N ASP A 270 -5.82 10.27 -6.64
CA ASP A 270 -6.86 9.25 -6.87
C ASP A 270 -6.53 7.93 -6.19
N GLU A 271 -5.26 7.52 -6.22
CA GLU A 271 -4.83 6.25 -5.61
C GLU A 271 -4.83 6.32 -4.09
N GLU A 272 -4.44 7.47 -3.50
CA GLU A 272 -4.51 7.72 -2.05
C GLU A 272 -5.91 7.42 -1.49
N VAL A 273 -6.95 7.97 -2.13
CA VAL A 273 -8.35 7.75 -1.70
C VAL A 273 -8.73 6.27 -1.79
N LYS A 274 -8.32 5.60 -2.88
CA LYS A 274 -8.56 4.16 -3.03
C LYS A 274 -7.85 3.36 -1.93
N MET A 275 -6.57 3.64 -1.63
CA MET A 275 -5.80 2.94 -0.60
C MET A 275 -6.37 3.16 0.82
N ALA A 276 -7.01 4.30 1.06
CA ALA A 276 -7.73 4.54 2.30
C ALA A 276 -9.01 3.69 2.44
N SER A 277 -9.56 3.18 1.32
CA SER A 277 -10.79 2.40 1.31
C SER A 277 -10.60 0.98 1.85
N VAL A 278 -11.67 0.45 2.43
CA VAL A 278 -11.75 -0.94 2.91
C VAL A 278 -11.55 -1.92 1.75
N GLU A 279 -12.19 -1.64 0.62
CA GLU A 279 -12.14 -2.47 -0.57
C GLU A 279 -10.71 -2.69 -1.09
N ARG A 280 -9.93 -1.61 -1.28
CA ARG A 280 -8.54 -1.71 -1.74
C ARG A 280 -7.66 -2.45 -0.73
N GLN A 281 -7.86 -2.21 0.56
CA GLN A 281 -7.13 -2.92 1.62
C GLN A 281 -7.47 -4.42 1.62
N ASP A 282 -8.72 -4.79 1.37
CA ASP A 282 -9.15 -6.19 1.25
C ASP A 282 -8.56 -6.87 0.00
N MET A 283 -8.52 -6.18 -1.14
CA MET A 283 -7.84 -6.67 -2.36
C MET A 283 -6.37 -6.99 -2.08
N THR A 284 -5.65 -6.07 -1.43
CA THR A 284 -4.24 -6.25 -1.07
C THR A 284 -4.06 -7.39 -0.06
N THR A 285 -4.90 -7.44 0.97
CA THR A 285 -4.88 -8.50 1.99
C THR A 285 -5.13 -9.88 1.37
N LYS A 286 -6.09 -9.97 0.46
CA LYS A 286 -6.39 -11.21 -0.29
C LYS A 286 -5.21 -11.62 -1.16
N ALA A 287 -4.55 -10.67 -1.83
CA ALA A 287 -3.36 -10.94 -2.63
C ALA A 287 -2.22 -11.51 -1.77
N VAL A 288 -1.92 -10.88 -0.63
CA VAL A 288 -0.88 -11.34 0.31
C VAL A 288 -1.20 -12.73 0.86
N THR A 289 -2.44 -12.95 1.32
CA THR A 289 -2.85 -14.25 1.88
C THR A 289 -2.80 -15.37 0.84
N SER A 290 -3.24 -15.09 -0.40
CA SER A 290 -3.18 -16.04 -1.50
C SER A 290 -1.75 -16.35 -1.92
N ALA A 291 -0.87 -15.34 -1.97
CA ALA A 291 0.54 -15.52 -2.26
C ALA A 291 1.22 -16.40 -1.19
N MET A 292 0.93 -16.17 0.09
CA MET A 292 1.50 -16.95 1.19
C MET A 292 1.02 -18.41 1.17
N LYS A 293 -0.26 -18.64 0.87
CA LYS A 293 -0.77 -19.99 0.66
C LYS A 293 -0.06 -20.72 -0.49
N GLN A 294 0.10 -20.06 -1.64
CA GLN A 294 0.84 -20.64 -2.77
C GLN A 294 2.31 -20.88 -2.46
N PHE A 295 2.92 -19.99 -1.69
CA PHE A 295 4.30 -20.11 -1.25
C PHE A 295 4.51 -21.35 -0.38
N CYS A 296 3.61 -21.62 0.57
CA CYS A 296 3.71 -22.75 1.49
C CYS A 296 3.26 -24.10 0.89
N PHE A 297 2.23 -24.07 0.06
CA PHE A 297 1.59 -25.31 -0.42
C PHE A 297 1.88 -25.63 -1.87
N GLY A 298 2.55 -24.73 -2.60
CA GLY A 298 2.63 -24.78 -4.06
C GLY A 298 1.35 -24.30 -4.73
N ALA A 299 1.34 -24.33 -6.06
CA ALA A 299 0.15 -23.97 -6.84
C ALA A 299 -0.96 -24.99 -6.55
N GLN A 300 -1.94 -24.60 -5.76
CA GLN A 300 -3.20 -25.35 -5.66
C GLN A 300 -3.86 -25.30 -7.03
N PRO A 301 -4.40 -26.44 -7.55
CA PRO A 301 -5.25 -26.39 -8.73
C PRO A 301 -6.37 -25.37 -8.47
N GLN A 302 -6.47 -24.36 -9.31
CA GLN A 302 -7.63 -23.46 -9.22
C GLN A 302 -8.87 -24.30 -9.44
N VAL A 303 -9.66 -24.49 -8.40
CA VAL A 303 -11.03 -24.95 -8.56
C VAL A 303 -11.73 -23.81 -9.28
N GLN A 304 -11.83 -23.93 -10.61
CA GLN A 304 -12.69 -23.04 -11.37
C GLN A 304 -14.08 -23.15 -10.73
N PRO A 305 -14.77 -22.02 -10.49
CA PRO A 305 -16.18 -22.10 -10.13
C PRO A 305 -16.84 -22.93 -11.21
N GLN A 306 -17.32 -24.11 -10.86
CA GLN A 306 -18.17 -24.87 -11.74
C GLN A 306 -19.33 -23.92 -12.05
N THR A 307 -19.40 -23.46 -13.30
CA THR A 307 -20.61 -22.87 -13.84
C THR A 307 -21.65 -23.98 -13.65
N VAL A 308 -22.50 -23.75 -12.66
CA VAL A 308 -23.72 -24.54 -12.50
C VAL A 308 -24.44 -24.38 -13.84
N ALA A 309 -24.31 -25.40 -14.69
CA ALA A 309 -25.09 -25.48 -15.89
C ALA A 309 -26.53 -25.35 -15.43
N LYS A 310 -27.20 -24.27 -15.81
CA LYS A 310 -28.64 -24.15 -15.65
C LYS A 310 -29.22 -25.36 -16.39
N SER A 311 -29.64 -26.38 -15.62
CA SER A 311 -30.52 -27.42 -16.12
C SER A 311 -31.71 -26.70 -16.71
N GLN A 312 -31.87 -26.83 -18.03
CA GLN A 312 -33.09 -26.45 -18.72
C GLN A 312 -34.23 -27.25 -18.06
N PRO A 313 -35.35 -26.61 -17.72
CA PRO A 313 -36.51 -27.34 -17.29
C PRO A 313 -37.00 -28.19 -18.47
N GLU A 314 -37.14 -29.51 -18.26
CA GLU A 314 -37.84 -30.40 -19.15
C GLU A 314 -39.23 -29.83 -19.46
N ALA A 315 -39.54 -29.74 -20.75
CA ALA A 315 -40.85 -29.35 -21.25
C ALA A 315 -41.90 -30.33 -20.77
N SER A 316 -42.64 -29.98 -19.72
CA SER A 316 -43.89 -30.70 -19.35
C SER A 316 -44.96 -30.31 -20.32
N ASN A 317 -45.46 -31.33 -21.07
CA ASN A 317 -46.69 -31.27 -21.84
C ASN A 317 -47.85 -30.83 -20.94
N GLN A 318 -48.32 -29.59 -21.10
CA GLN A 318 -49.64 -29.17 -20.63
C GLN A 318 -50.57 -28.91 -21.81
N PRO A 319 -51.86 -29.28 -21.71
CA PRO A 319 -52.81 -29.13 -22.81
C PRO A 319 -53.19 -27.65 -23.02
N GLN A 320 -53.35 -27.28 -24.28
CA GLN A 320 -53.73 -26.00 -24.78
C GLN A 320 -55.09 -25.51 -24.23
N PRO A 321 -55.25 -24.33 -23.63
CA PRO A 321 -56.59 -23.75 -23.38
C PRO A 321 -57.13 -23.08 -24.64
N ALA A 322 -58.44 -23.17 -24.78
CA ALA A 322 -59.24 -22.66 -25.88
C ALA A 322 -59.16 -21.16 -26.08
N ALA A 323 -59.27 -20.74 -27.34
CA ALA A 323 -59.25 -19.35 -27.83
C ALA A 323 -60.31 -18.47 -27.15
N GLN A 324 -59.88 -17.30 -26.63
CA GLN A 324 -60.77 -16.21 -26.22
C GLN A 324 -60.89 -15.15 -27.32
N PRO A 325 -62.09 -14.51 -27.46
CA PRO A 325 -62.35 -13.57 -28.55
C PRO A 325 -61.72 -12.19 -28.30
N ALA A 326 -61.43 -11.48 -29.37
CA ALA A 326 -60.77 -10.18 -29.47
C ALA A 326 -61.47 -9.05 -28.69
N PRO A 327 -60.72 -8.08 -28.09
CA PRO A 327 -61.29 -6.89 -27.47
C PRO A 327 -61.66 -5.85 -28.50
N ARG A 328 -62.78 -5.17 -28.25
CA ARG A 328 -63.34 -4.06 -29.03
C ARG A 328 -62.52 -2.79 -28.81
N GLU A 329 -62.29 -2.03 -29.89
CA GLU A 329 -61.85 -0.66 -29.93
C GLU A 329 -62.70 0.26 -29.05
N ILE A 330 -62.09 1.08 -28.26
CA ILE A 330 -62.73 2.22 -27.60
C ILE A 330 -62.00 3.47 -28.08
N THR A 331 -62.79 4.34 -28.72
CA THR A 331 -62.46 5.64 -29.27
C THR A 331 -61.99 6.64 -28.25
N SER A 332 -61.04 7.48 -28.72
CA SER A 332 -60.44 8.66 -28.11
C SER A 332 -61.41 9.73 -27.65
N VAL A 333 -61.15 10.40 -26.51
CA VAL A 333 -61.67 11.69 -26.10
C VAL A 333 -60.51 12.60 -25.66
N PRO A 334 -60.54 13.93 -25.97
CA PRO A 334 -59.35 14.77 -26.08
C PRO A 334 -58.86 15.42 -24.78
N GLU A 335 -57.65 15.78 -24.84
CA GLU A 335 -56.77 16.60 -24.04
C GLU A 335 -57.39 17.94 -23.59
N GLN A 336 -57.34 18.29 -22.29
CA GLN A 336 -57.44 19.64 -21.80
C GLN A 336 -56.19 20.06 -21.04
N ASN A 337 -55.50 21.05 -21.62
CA ASN A 337 -54.43 21.84 -21.00
C ASN A 337 -54.90 22.53 -19.69
N SER A 338 -54.03 22.50 -18.70
CA SER A 338 -54.00 23.57 -17.68
C SER A 338 -52.57 23.67 -17.11
N GLU A 339 -51.88 24.76 -17.46
CA GLU A 339 -50.71 25.33 -16.81
C GLU A 339 -51.02 25.68 -15.35
N PRO A 340 -50.01 25.62 -14.47
CA PRO A 340 -50.00 26.49 -13.32
C PRO A 340 -48.86 27.51 -13.35
N GLN A 341 -49.23 28.71 -13.07
CA GLN A 341 -48.49 29.96 -12.95
C GLN A 341 -47.41 29.90 -11.85
N ALA A 342 -46.32 30.57 -12.17
CA ALA A 342 -45.27 30.94 -11.25
C ALA A 342 -45.77 31.99 -10.21
N SER A 343 -45.42 31.81 -8.94
CA SER A 343 -45.46 32.89 -7.95
C SER A 343 -44.08 33.03 -7.31
N SER A 344 -43.44 34.16 -7.57
CA SER A 344 -42.29 34.74 -6.95
C SER A 344 -42.58 35.14 -5.49
N GLN A 345 -41.75 34.79 -4.52
CA GLN A 345 -41.58 35.55 -3.28
C GLN A 345 -40.10 35.55 -2.86
N SER A 346 -39.58 36.76 -2.72
CA SER A 346 -38.26 37.10 -2.16
C SER A 346 -38.29 37.07 -0.63
N PRO A 347 -37.15 36.87 0.06
CA PRO A 347 -37.07 36.87 1.51
C PRO A 347 -36.82 38.29 2.06
N PRO A 348 -37.23 38.61 3.31
CA PRO A 348 -36.84 39.84 3.99
C PRO A 348 -35.59 39.67 4.85
N LYS A 349 -34.78 40.73 4.83
CA LYS A 349 -33.75 41.29 5.73
C LYS A 349 -33.03 40.37 6.73
#